data_fb42a8824937afe093b67fc4014805dd
#
_entry.id   fb42a8824937afe093b67fc4014805dd
#
_cell.length_a   1.000
_cell.length_b   1.000
_cell.length_c   1.000
_cell.angle_alpha   90.00
_cell.angle_beta   90.00
_cell.angle_gamma   90.00
#
_symmetry.space_group_name_H-M   'P 1'
#
loop_
_entity.id
_entity.type
_entity.pdbx_description
1 polymer ?
#
loop_
_entity_poly.entity_id
_entity_poly.type
_entity_poly.pdbx_seq_one_letter_code
_entity_poly.pdbx_strand_id
1 'polypeptide(L)'
;TSRGLGDVYKRQLPDGTFKPGKKFLHVSTDEVYGSLSEDGGYFYETTPYAPHSPYSASKAGSDMLVKAYMDTYHFPANITNCSNNYGPFQFPEKLIPLIINNALHGKKLPVYGDGKNVRDWLYVEDHCKAIDLIIHKGRVGEVYNVGGHNEKQNIEIVKIICKELGKP
;
A
#
# COMPACT_ATOMS: atom_id res chain seq x y z
N THR A 1 11.13 4.32 -14.33
CA THR A 1 12.47 3.75 -14.56
C THR A 1 13.07 3.36 -13.23
N SER A 2 13.14 2.07 -12.93
CA SER A 2 13.77 1.56 -11.72
C SER A 2 15.27 1.90 -11.71
N ARG A 3 15.63 2.94 -11.00
CA ARG A 3 17.04 3.28 -10.70
C ARG A 3 17.56 2.49 -9.50
N GLY A 4 16.89 1.37 -9.13
CA GLY A 4 17.02 0.75 -7.82
C GLY A 4 18.41 0.25 -7.43
N LEU A 5 19.11 -0.46 -8.30
CA LEU A 5 20.40 -1.04 -7.94
C LEU A 5 21.57 -0.03 -8.03
N GLY A 6 21.56 0.85 -9.02
CA GLY A 6 22.62 1.86 -9.17
C GLY A 6 22.71 2.85 -7.99
N ASP A 7 21.59 3.13 -7.32
CA ASP A 7 21.58 4.02 -6.16
C ASP A 7 22.07 3.34 -4.87
N VAL A 8 21.97 2.02 -4.76
CA VAL A 8 22.51 1.27 -3.62
C VAL A 8 24.03 1.39 -3.56
N TYR A 9 24.72 1.14 -4.67
CA TYR A 9 26.19 1.24 -4.74
C TYR A 9 26.71 2.66 -4.45
N LYS A 10 25.98 3.70 -4.86
CA LYS A 10 26.35 5.09 -4.58
C LYS A 10 26.25 5.48 -3.10
N ARG A 11 25.56 4.65 -2.30
CA ARG A 11 25.33 4.90 -0.87
C ARG A 11 26.23 4.06 0.03
N GLN A 12 27.03 3.15 -0.55
CA GLN A 12 28.01 2.36 0.17
C GLN A 12 29.33 3.14 0.31
N LEU A 13 30.05 2.82 1.38
CA LEU A 13 31.43 3.20 1.60
C LEU A 13 32.38 2.18 0.91
N PRO A 14 33.66 2.49 0.73
CA PRO A 14 34.63 1.56 0.12
C PRO A 14 34.76 0.20 0.83
N ASP A 15 34.45 0.13 2.09
CA ASP A 15 34.43 -1.10 2.91
C ASP A 15 33.14 -1.92 2.75
N GLY A 16 32.20 -1.47 1.89
CA GLY A 16 30.92 -2.13 1.66
C GLY A 16 29.82 -1.75 2.65
N THR A 17 30.11 -0.96 3.69
CA THR A 17 29.10 -0.47 4.63
C THR A 17 28.27 0.67 4.01
N PHE A 18 27.12 0.96 4.60
CA PHE A 18 26.26 2.03 4.12
C PHE A 18 26.57 3.35 4.80
N LYS A 19 26.49 4.44 4.04
CA LYS A 19 26.71 5.80 4.57
C LYS A 19 25.71 6.08 5.71
N PRO A 20 26.17 6.60 6.85
CA PRO A 20 25.29 6.95 7.96
C PRO A 20 24.15 7.87 7.54
N GLY A 21 22.99 7.70 8.17
CA GLY A 21 21.80 8.52 7.92
C GLY A 21 21.12 8.27 6.56
N LYS A 22 21.54 7.27 5.79
CA LYS A 22 20.83 6.82 4.57
C LYS A 22 19.92 5.66 4.91
N LYS A 23 18.67 5.77 4.46
CA LYS A 23 17.65 4.75 4.65
C LYS A 23 16.89 4.55 3.32
N PHE A 24 16.51 3.33 3.04
CA PHE A 24 15.61 2.96 1.97
C PHE A 24 14.24 2.64 2.54
N LEU A 25 13.19 3.15 1.95
CA LEU A 25 11.82 2.76 2.27
C LEU A 25 11.19 2.07 1.05
N HIS A 26 10.76 0.84 1.24
CA HIS A 26 10.01 0.08 0.26
C HIS A 26 8.52 0.19 0.56
N VAL A 27 7.77 0.84 -0.34
CA VAL A 27 6.31 0.93 -0.23
C VAL A 27 5.68 -0.27 -0.91
N SER A 28 5.04 -1.12 -0.12
CA SER A 28 4.33 -2.33 -0.55
C SER A 28 2.82 -2.20 -0.27
N THR A 29 2.13 -3.30 -0.13
CA THR A 29 0.67 -3.39 0.02
C THR A 29 0.30 -4.48 1.01
N ASP A 30 -0.80 -4.32 1.71
CA ASP A 30 -1.41 -5.33 2.56
C ASP A 30 -1.87 -6.58 1.79
N GLU A 31 -2.09 -6.46 0.46
CA GLU A 31 -2.45 -7.59 -0.39
C GLU A 31 -1.40 -8.72 -0.41
N VAL A 32 -0.16 -8.46 0.04
CA VAL A 32 0.87 -9.50 0.20
C VAL A 32 0.50 -10.55 1.25
N TYR A 33 -0.35 -10.20 2.20
CA TYR A 33 -0.83 -11.11 3.24
C TYR A 33 -1.99 -12.01 2.77
N GLY A 34 -2.62 -11.68 1.65
CA GLY A 34 -3.76 -12.42 1.10
C GLY A 34 -5.10 -11.86 1.55
N SER A 35 -5.99 -12.75 2.00
CA SER A 35 -7.33 -12.39 2.46
C SER A 35 -7.51 -12.74 3.93
N LEU A 36 -8.21 -11.89 4.67
CA LEU A 36 -8.68 -12.23 6.01
C LEU A 36 -9.78 -13.31 5.92
N SER A 37 -9.92 -14.11 6.98
CA SER A 37 -11.04 -15.04 7.13
C SER A 37 -12.36 -14.28 7.27
N GLU A 38 -13.49 -14.96 7.03
CA GLU A 38 -14.84 -14.37 7.20
C GLU A 38 -15.12 -13.94 8.65
N ASP A 39 -14.44 -14.55 9.61
CA ASP A 39 -14.55 -14.19 11.04
C ASP A 39 -13.88 -12.85 11.37
N GLY A 40 -13.26 -12.19 10.39
CA GLY A 40 -12.55 -10.94 10.56
C GLY A 40 -11.11 -11.14 11.06
N GLY A 41 -10.56 -10.10 11.67
CA GLY A 41 -9.19 -10.06 12.18
C GLY A 41 -8.37 -8.94 11.57
N TYR A 42 -7.08 -8.97 11.83
CA TYR A 42 -6.14 -7.97 11.32
C TYR A 42 -4.90 -8.65 10.76
N PHE A 43 -4.28 -8.03 9.79
CA PHE A 43 -2.93 -8.36 9.39
C PHE A 43 -1.92 -7.71 10.33
N TYR A 44 -1.01 -8.52 10.81
CA TYR A 44 0.13 -8.06 11.61
C TYR A 44 1.40 -8.13 10.76
N GLU A 45 2.44 -7.41 11.14
CA GLU A 45 3.72 -7.44 10.45
C GLU A 45 4.39 -8.84 10.48
N THR A 46 3.93 -9.70 11.38
CA THR A 46 4.33 -11.11 11.50
C THR A 46 3.45 -12.09 10.72
N THR A 47 2.36 -11.60 10.09
CA THR A 47 1.47 -12.44 9.27
C THR A 47 2.25 -13.00 8.06
N PRO A 48 2.20 -14.31 7.81
CA PRO A 48 2.83 -14.90 6.64
C PRO A 48 2.28 -14.35 5.32
N TYR A 49 3.13 -14.16 4.33
CA TYR A 49 2.71 -13.76 3.00
C TYR A 49 1.96 -14.89 2.29
N ALA A 50 0.78 -14.57 1.78
CA ALA A 50 -0.09 -15.47 1.03
C ALA A 50 -0.79 -14.74 -0.13
N PRO A 51 -0.05 -14.17 -1.09
CA PRO A 51 -0.62 -13.33 -2.15
C PRO A 51 -1.53 -14.16 -3.07
N HIS A 52 -2.70 -13.58 -3.45
CA HIS A 52 -3.71 -14.24 -4.26
C HIS A 52 -3.80 -13.71 -5.71
N SER A 53 -2.97 -12.76 -6.10
CA SER A 53 -2.95 -12.19 -7.45
C SER A 53 -1.52 -12.09 -7.99
N PRO A 54 -1.32 -12.04 -9.33
CA PRO A 54 0.00 -11.77 -9.90
C PRO A 54 0.62 -10.46 -9.41
N TYR A 55 -0.21 -9.44 -9.20
CA TYR A 55 0.24 -8.15 -8.63
C TYR A 55 0.75 -8.34 -7.20
N SER A 56 -0.06 -8.90 -6.32
CA SER A 56 0.34 -9.10 -4.92
C SER A 56 1.52 -10.06 -4.78
N ALA A 57 1.61 -11.09 -5.64
CA ALA A 57 2.77 -11.98 -5.70
C ALA A 57 4.05 -11.24 -6.11
N SER A 58 3.97 -10.33 -7.09
CA SER A 58 5.12 -9.52 -7.50
C SER A 58 5.58 -8.57 -6.40
N LYS A 59 4.64 -7.99 -5.65
CA LYS A 59 4.92 -7.13 -4.50
C LYS A 59 5.55 -7.94 -3.35
N ALA A 60 5.01 -9.11 -3.03
CA ALA A 60 5.59 -10.01 -2.04
C ALA A 60 7.02 -10.43 -2.41
N GLY A 61 7.26 -10.74 -3.68
CA GLY A 61 8.61 -11.02 -4.19
C GLY A 61 9.57 -9.84 -4.00
N SER A 62 9.09 -8.61 -4.23
CA SER A 62 9.89 -7.40 -4.00
C SER A 62 10.22 -7.21 -2.51
N ASP A 63 9.24 -7.46 -1.62
CA ASP A 63 9.43 -7.37 -0.17
C ASP A 63 10.46 -8.40 0.31
N MET A 64 10.37 -9.63 -0.21
CA MET A 64 11.34 -10.70 0.09
C MET A 64 12.75 -10.35 -0.37
N LEU A 65 12.90 -9.72 -1.53
CA LEU A 65 14.20 -9.23 -2.00
C LEU A 65 14.76 -8.16 -1.07
N VAL A 66 13.95 -7.19 -0.64
CA VAL A 66 14.39 -6.16 0.30
C VAL A 66 14.81 -6.79 1.62
N LYS A 67 14.03 -7.74 2.16
CA LYS A 67 14.40 -8.50 3.38
C LYS A 67 15.71 -9.24 3.20
N ALA A 68 15.91 -9.94 2.09
CA ALA A 68 17.17 -10.66 1.80
C ALA A 68 18.37 -9.69 1.79
N TYR A 69 18.23 -8.51 1.22
CA TYR A 69 19.29 -7.49 1.27
C TYR A 69 19.54 -6.95 2.68
N MET A 70 18.48 -6.77 3.49
CA MET A 70 18.62 -6.37 4.89
C MET A 70 19.42 -7.42 5.68
N ASP A 71 19.08 -8.70 5.52
CA ASP A 71 19.69 -9.79 6.25
C ASP A 71 21.13 -10.08 5.80
N THR A 72 21.37 -10.06 4.47
CA THR A 72 22.67 -10.46 3.92
C THR A 72 23.69 -9.32 3.97
N TYR A 73 23.25 -8.09 3.69
CA TYR A 73 24.15 -6.96 3.50
C TYR A 73 23.95 -5.84 4.54
N HIS A 74 23.12 -6.07 5.56
CA HIS A 74 22.75 -5.07 6.55
C HIS A 74 22.23 -3.77 5.91
N PHE A 75 21.49 -3.94 4.79
CA PHE A 75 20.93 -2.82 4.04
C PHE A 75 19.94 -2.03 4.89
N PRO A 76 20.15 -0.72 5.10
CA PRO A 76 19.31 0.07 6.00
C PRO A 76 17.96 0.39 5.36
N ALA A 77 17.03 -0.55 5.44
CA ALA A 77 15.71 -0.44 4.83
C ALA A 77 14.56 -0.63 5.84
N ASN A 78 13.40 -0.10 5.45
CA ASN A 78 12.10 -0.43 6.03
C ASN A 78 11.15 -0.84 4.90
N ILE A 79 10.14 -1.63 5.22
CA ILE A 79 9.03 -1.99 4.34
C ILE A 79 7.75 -1.43 4.95
N THR A 80 6.86 -0.87 4.12
CA THR A 80 5.51 -0.49 4.53
C THR A 80 4.49 -1.24 3.70
N ASN A 81 3.53 -1.91 4.38
CA ASN A 81 2.38 -2.54 3.75
C ASN A 81 1.16 -1.66 4.01
N CYS A 82 0.74 -0.91 3.00
CA CYS A 82 -0.39 0.01 3.13
C CYS A 82 -1.69 -0.61 2.61
N SER A 83 -2.79 -0.19 3.21
CA SER A 83 -4.14 -0.48 2.72
C SER A 83 -4.51 0.38 1.51
N ASN A 84 -5.77 0.29 1.04
CA ASN A 84 -6.22 0.97 -0.17
C ASN A 84 -6.22 2.49 -0.01
N ASN A 85 -5.32 3.16 -0.72
CA ASN A 85 -5.23 4.60 -0.69
C ASN A 85 -6.36 5.26 -1.49
N TYR A 86 -6.83 6.42 -1.01
CA TYR A 86 -7.73 7.31 -1.74
C TYR A 86 -7.38 8.77 -1.47
N GLY A 87 -7.83 9.66 -2.35
CA GLY A 87 -7.64 11.10 -2.17
C GLY A 87 -7.29 11.83 -3.47
N PRO A 88 -6.85 13.09 -3.35
CA PRO A 88 -6.46 13.92 -4.50
C PRO A 88 -5.41 13.23 -5.37
N PHE A 89 -5.51 13.48 -6.69
CA PHE A 89 -4.59 12.95 -7.70
C PHE A 89 -4.59 11.43 -7.87
N GLN A 90 -5.55 10.71 -7.28
CA GLN A 90 -5.71 9.28 -7.53
C GLN A 90 -5.98 9.01 -9.02
N PHE A 91 -5.36 7.95 -9.56
CA PHE A 91 -5.47 7.63 -10.97
C PHE A 91 -6.92 7.34 -11.38
N PRO A 92 -7.43 7.92 -12.49
CA PRO A 92 -8.85 7.96 -12.83
C PRO A 92 -9.56 6.61 -13.02
N GLU A 93 -8.82 5.53 -13.27
CA GLU A 93 -9.38 4.18 -13.40
C GLU A 93 -9.67 3.48 -12.06
N LYS A 94 -9.18 4.04 -10.94
CA LYS A 94 -9.43 3.48 -9.61
C LYS A 94 -10.87 3.75 -9.18
N LEU A 95 -11.39 2.90 -8.26
CA LEU A 95 -12.81 2.86 -7.90
C LEU A 95 -13.39 4.25 -7.62
N ILE A 96 -12.84 4.98 -6.68
CA ILE A 96 -13.40 6.26 -6.23
C ILE A 96 -13.45 7.30 -7.35
N PRO A 97 -12.34 7.67 -8.03
CA PRO A 97 -12.40 8.65 -9.10
C PRO A 97 -13.22 8.17 -10.30
N LEU A 98 -13.22 6.87 -10.60
CA LEU A 98 -14.05 6.31 -11.68
C LEU A 98 -15.55 6.47 -11.39
N ILE A 99 -15.99 6.15 -10.17
CA ILE A 99 -17.39 6.31 -9.75
C ILE A 99 -17.79 7.78 -9.77
N ILE A 100 -16.97 8.68 -9.23
CA ILE A 100 -17.23 10.13 -9.26
C ILE A 100 -17.40 10.62 -10.70
N ASN A 101 -16.44 10.29 -11.57
CA ASN A 101 -16.48 10.72 -12.97
C ASN A 101 -17.72 10.19 -13.70
N ASN A 102 -18.06 8.91 -13.52
CA ASN A 102 -19.22 8.32 -14.15
C ASN A 102 -20.54 8.91 -13.63
N ALA A 103 -20.67 9.10 -12.33
CA ALA A 103 -21.84 9.70 -11.70
C ALA A 103 -22.09 11.15 -12.21
N LEU A 104 -21.02 11.93 -12.30
CA LEU A 104 -21.12 13.32 -12.83
C LEU A 104 -21.59 13.35 -14.29
N HIS A 105 -21.22 12.37 -15.10
CA HIS A 105 -21.58 12.31 -16.51
C HIS A 105 -22.81 11.42 -16.81
N GLY A 106 -23.54 10.97 -15.78
CA GLY A 106 -24.72 10.13 -15.96
C GLY A 106 -24.43 8.75 -16.59
N LYS A 107 -23.21 8.26 -16.43
CA LYS A 107 -22.77 6.94 -16.92
C LYS A 107 -23.09 5.85 -15.90
N LYS A 108 -23.18 4.59 -16.36
CA LYS A 108 -23.30 3.43 -15.46
C LYS A 108 -22.13 3.33 -14.53
N LEU A 109 -22.42 3.03 -13.26
CA LEU A 109 -21.38 2.84 -12.22
C LEU A 109 -20.97 1.36 -12.22
N PRO A 110 -19.69 1.05 -12.51
CA PRO A 110 -19.22 -0.33 -12.50
C PRO A 110 -19.03 -0.79 -11.05
N VAL A 111 -19.79 -1.79 -10.64
CA VAL A 111 -19.60 -2.49 -9.36
C VAL A 111 -19.23 -3.93 -9.70
N TYR A 112 -18.06 -4.37 -9.28
CA TYR A 112 -17.61 -5.74 -9.50
C TYR A 112 -18.29 -6.71 -8.54
N GLY A 113 -18.82 -7.82 -9.07
CA GLY A 113 -19.56 -8.82 -8.30
C GLY A 113 -20.80 -8.21 -7.65
N ASP A 114 -21.03 -8.53 -6.39
CA ASP A 114 -22.11 -7.96 -5.56
C ASP A 114 -21.70 -6.69 -4.79
N GLY A 115 -20.45 -6.25 -4.97
CA GLY A 115 -19.90 -5.06 -4.31
C GLY A 115 -19.61 -5.23 -2.82
N LYS A 116 -19.72 -6.43 -2.26
CA LYS A 116 -19.52 -6.67 -0.81
C LYS A 116 -18.05 -6.82 -0.41
N ASN A 117 -17.12 -6.78 -1.35
CA ASN A 117 -15.71 -6.80 -1.00
C ASN A 117 -15.37 -5.64 -0.06
N VAL A 118 -14.90 -5.99 1.14
CA VAL A 118 -14.45 -5.01 2.14
C VAL A 118 -13.02 -4.58 1.83
N ARG A 119 -12.77 -3.28 1.97
CA ARG A 119 -11.43 -2.68 1.88
C ARG A 119 -11.25 -1.70 3.02
N ASP A 120 -10.06 -1.65 3.58
CA ASP A 120 -9.65 -0.55 4.45
C ASP A 120 -9.19 0.63 3.59
N TRP A 121 -9.79 1.80 3.80
CA TRP A 121 -9.56 2.99 3.00
C TRP A 121 -8.70 4.00 3.74
N LEU A 122 -7.45 4.15 3.27
CA LEU A 122 -6.44 5.03 3.83
C LEU A 122 -6.37 6.35 3.06
N TYR A 123 -6.57 7.48 3.75
CA TYR A 123 -6.42 8.78 3.10
C TYR A 123 -4.96 9.05 2.74
N VAL A 124 -4.71 9.50 1.51
CA VAL A 124 -3.35 9.57 0.95
C VAL A 124 -2.41 10.49 1.74
N GLU A 125 -2.92 11.59 2.30
CA GLU A 125 -2.08 12.49 3.12
C GLU A 125 -1.64 11.83 4.43
N ASP A 126 -2.49 11.00 5.03
CA ASP A 126 -2.13 10.25 6.24
C ASP A 126 -1.11 9.15 5.92
N HIS A 127 -1.23 8.52 4.75
CA HIS A 127 -0.18 7.62 4.26
C HIS A 127 1.15 8.36 4.04
N CYS A 128 1.13 9.55 3.44
CA CYS A 128 2.33 10.36 3.28
C CYS A 128 2.98 10.74 4.62
N LYS A 129 2.17 11.10 5.62
CA LYS A 129 2.66 11.37 6.99
C LYS A 129 3.29 10.13 7.63
N ALA A 130 2.67 8.95 7.44
CA ALA A 130 3.23 7.68 7.93
C ALA A 130 4.58 7.36 7.25
N ILE A 131 4.68 7.53 5.93
CA ILE A 131 5.92 7.38 5.18
C ILE A 131 7.01 8.31 5.73
N ASP A 132 6.70 9.59 5.91
CA ASP A 132 7.63 10.59 6.45
C ASP A 132 8.10 10.21 7.87
N LEU A 133 7.16 9.81 8.72
CA LEU A 133 7.46 9.35 10.07
C LEU A 133 8.40 8.13 10.08
N ILE A 134 8.13 7.13 9.23
CA ILE A 134 8.91 5.89 9.17
C ILE A 134 10.31 6.17 8.60
N ILE A 135 10.44 7.02 7.58
CA ILE A 135 11.74 7.42 7.04
C ILE A 135 12.60 8.05 8.13
N HIS A 136 12.04 8.95 8.93
CA HIS A 136 12.81 9.72 9.91
C HIS A 136 12.98 9.00 11.25
N LYS A 137 11.95 8.28 11.73
CA LYS A 137 11.90 7.72 13.08
C LYS A 137 11.74 6.20 13.12
N GLY A 138 11.42 5.54 12.01
CA GLY A 138 11.27 4.09 11.96
C GLY A 138 12.59 3.38 12.29
N ARG A 139 12.49 2.26 13.01
CA ARG A 139 13.64 1.39 13.29
C ARG A 139 14.02 0.67 12.01
N VAL A 140 15.29 0.76 11.64
CA VAL A 140 15.83 0.06 10.46
C VAL A 140 15.63 -1.46 10.63
N GLY A 141 15.26 -2.12 9.54
CA GLY A 141 15.01 -3.56 9.54
C GLY A 141 13.54 -3.94 9.77
N GLU A 142 12.70 -3.01 10.20
CA GLU A 142 11.30 -3.31 10.53
C GLU A 142 10.36 -3.15 9.34
N VAL A 143 9.28 -3.93 9.40
CA VAL A 143 8.09 -3.80 8.55
C VAL A 143 7.04 -3.01 9.32
N TYR A 144 6.25 -2.20 8.63
CA TYR A 144 5.16 -1.41 9.21
C TYR A 144 3.90 -1.58 8.39
N ASN A 145 2.82 -1.99 9.03
CA ASN A 145 1.49 -1.93 8.42
C ASN A 145 0.90 -0.52 8.59
N VAL A 146 0.36 0.01 7.51
CA VAL A 146 -0.23 1.36 7.48
C VAL A 146 -1.67 1.24 6.98
N GLY A 147 -2.60 1.22 7.91
CA GLY A 147 -4.04 1.12 7.65
C GLY A 147 -4.80 2.39 8.03
N GLY A 148 -6.03 2.51 7.52
CA GLY A 148 -6.91 3.63 7.76
C GLY A 148 -7.89 3.42 8.93
N HIS A 149 -8.07 2.17 9.38
CA HIS A 149 -9.17 1.76 10.28
C HIS A 149 -10.54 2.23 9.77
N ASN A 150 -10.74 2.12 8.47
CA ASN A 150 -11.93 2.63 7.78
C ASN A 150 -12.41 1.57 6.77
N GLU A 151 -12.72 0.39 7.28
CA GLU A 151 -13.20 -0.74 6.52
C GLU A 151 -14.61 -0.46 6.00
N LYS A 152 -14.79 -0.54 4.67
CA LYS A 152 -16.09 -0.41 4.01
C LYS A 152 -16.19 -1.33 2.82
N GLN A 153 -17.41 -1.79 2.57
CA GLN A 153 -17.71 -2.49 1.33
C GLN A 153 -17.63 -1.52 0.14
N ASN A 154 -17.22 -2.03 -1.01
CA ASN A 154 -17.17 -1.22 -2.23
C ASN A 154 -18.51 -0.58 -2.56
N ILE A 155 -19.62 -1.30 -2.35
CA ILE A 155 -20.98 -0.77 -2.58
C ILE A 155 -21.33 0.38 -1.62
N GLU A 156 -20.83 0.37 -0.40
CA GLU A 156 -21.03 1.47 0.55
C GLU A 156 -20.31 2.74 0.07
N ILE A 157 -19.07 2.61 -0.43
CA ILE A 157 -18.33 3.72 -1.02
C ILE A 157 -19.11 4.33 -2.20
N VAL A 158 -19.64 3.48 -3.09
CA VAL A 158 -20.45 3.95 -4.23
C VAL A 158 -21.66 4.73 -3.74
N LYS A 159 -22.41 4.20 -2.76
CA LYS A 159 -23.58 4.89 -2.18
C LYS A 159 -23.22 6.22 -1.54
N ILE A 160 -22.11 6.30 -0.80
CA ILE A 160 -21.63 7.54 -0.20
C ILE A 160 -21.35 8.57 -1.30
N ILE A 161 -20.62 8.19 -2.36
CA ILE A 161 -20.31 9.09 -3.48
C ILE A 161 -21.59 9.60 -4.15
N CYS A 162 -22.54 8.72 -4.45
CA CYS A 162 -23.80 9.10 -5.05
C CYS A 162 -24.57 10.10 -4.17
N LYS A 163 -24.65 9.85 -2.88
CA LYS A 163 -25.29 10.72 -1.90
C LYS A 163 -24.64 12.11 -1.88
N GLU A 164 -23.30 12.17 -1.78
CA GLU A 164 -22.58 13.46 -1.74
C GLU A 164 -22.71 14.26 -3.04
N LEU A 165 -22.85 13.57 -4.19
CA LEU A 165 -23.06 14.21 -5.48
C LEU A 165 -24.55 14.55 -5.77
N GLY A 166 -25.48 14.20 -4.89
CA GLY A 166 -26.92 14.35 -5.12
C GLY A 166 -27.43 13.52 -6.32
N LYS A 167 -26.84 12.37 -6.56
CA LYS A 167 -27.20 11.43 -7.65
C LYS A 167 -27.91 10.20 -7.06
N PRO A 168 -28.87 9.61 -7.81
CA PRO A 168 -29.58 8.41 -7.38
C PRO A 168 -28.67 7.19 -7.38
#